data_d7d1f559a9602b4e5aeed39e6929098d
#
_entry.id   d7d1f559a9602b4e5aeed39e6929098d
#
_cell.length_a   1.000
_cell.length_b   1.000
_cell.length_c   1.000
_cell.angle_alpha   90.00
_cell.angle_beta   90.00
_cell.angle_gamma   90.00
#
_symmetry.space_group_name_H-M   'P 1'
#
loop_
_entity.id
_entity.type
_entity.pdbx_description
1 polymer ?
#
loop_
_entity_poly.entity_id
_entity_poly.type
_entity_poly.pdbx_seq_one_letter_code
_entity_poly.pdbx_strand_id
1 'polypeptide(L)'
;MLRLQTPVTDERCKVGISYSDKIMMLGSCFSENIGVQLKNFGFDVCINPFGVLYNPVSVLNSVERMLDIRQFSLEDCIRIGAGDTRFCSFSHHTSFAREEAETFLLDANMALEEAAEHFRKCNKVIITLGTSWCFRHLERDFIVSNCLKRPAAEFRRERLTVQETSAALQRIVDLCVARAAEDPGFAPKQFIFTVSPIRHFKDGAHGNQISKSTLLLGIEEVVSGLSALCNCPDGQGVTADYFPAYEIVMDELRDYRFYAEDMCHPSSQTVDYLRERFLAWALPPEEHQLLEENIRRFKHSHHRPH
;
A
#
# COMPACT_ATOMS: atom_id res chain seq x y z
N MET A 1 -32.94 17.20 -15.75
CA MET A 1 -32.19 15.98 -16.09
C MET A 1 -32.07 15.17 -14.79
N LEU A 2 -32.51 13.91 -14.79
CA LEU A 2 -32.39 13.02 -13.62
C LEU A 2 -30.89 12.75 -13.36
N ARG A 3 -30.43 12.96 -12.13
CA ARG A 3 -29.12 12.53 -11.69
C ARG A 3 -29.23 11.11 -11.14
N LEU A 4 -28.50 10.16 -11.74
CA LEU A 4 -28.49 8.75 -11.34
C LEU A 4 -27.22 8.35 -10.58
N GLN A 5 -26.30 9.28 -10.43
CA GLN A 5 -24.99 9.10 -9.78
C GLN A 5 -24.54 10.42 -9.16
N THR A 6 -23.87 10.33 -8.04
CA THR A 6 -23.18 11.46 -7.39
C THR A 6 -21.67 11.20 -7.49
N PRO A 7 -20.92 11.94 -8.34
CA PRO A 7 -19.47 11.79 -8.39
C PRO A 7 -18.85 12.17 -7.05
N VAL A 8 -17.85 11.42 -6.63
CA VAL A 8 -16.96 11.84 -5.55
C VAL A 8 -16.05 12.94 -6.13
N THR A 9 -16.23 14.16 -5.65
CA THR A 9 -15.48 15.33 -6.12
C THR A 9 -14.65 15.85 -4.95
N ASP A 10 -13.37 15.50 -4.95
CA ASP A 10 -12.43 16.02 -3.97
C ASP A 10 -11.63 17.18 -4.57
N GLU A 11 -11.07 17.99 -3.67
CA GLU A 11 -10.05 18.95 -4.07
C GLU A 11 -8.88 18.22 -4.73
N ARG A 12 -8.17 18.92 -5.62
CA ARG A 12 -6.98 18.37 -6.27
C ARG A 12 -5.92 18.00 -5.23
N CYS A 13 -5.20 16.91 -5.47
CA CYS A 13 -4.13 16.44 -4.62
C CYS A 13 -3.09 17.53 -4.34
N LYS A 14 -2.78 17.73 -3.06
CA LYS A 14 -1.73 18.66 -2.62
C LYS A 14 -0.33 18.06 -2.78
N VAL A 15 -0.23 16.74 -2.70
CA VAL A 15 1.04 16.01 -2.85
C VAL A 15 1.44 15.87 -4.31
N GLY A 16 0.50 15.49 -5.18
CA GLY A 16 0.74 15.21 -6.59
C GLY A 16 1.75 14.09 -6.86
N ILE A 17 1.74 13.56 -8.07
CA ILE A 17 2.80 12.70 -8.60
C ILE A 17 3.21 13.18 -9.99
N SER A 18 4.44 12.94 -10.39
CA SER A 18 4.95 13.28 -11.73
C SER A 18 5.86 12.18 -12.26
N TYR A 19 6.20 12.26 -13.55
CA TYR A 19 7.16 11.32 -14.17
C TYR A 19 8.59 11.48 -13.65
N SER A 20 8.92 12.58 -13.01
CA SER A 20 10.21 12.81 -12.35
C SER A 20 10.29 12.21 -10.95
N ASP A 21 9.16 11.81 -10.38
CA ASP A 21 9.11 11.24 -9.05
C ASP A 21 9.56 9.77 -9.03
N LYS A 22 10.14 9.37 -7.90
CA LYS A 22 10.31 7.96 -7.52
C LYS A 22 9.26 7.60 -6.48
N ILE A 23 8.49 6.56 -6.77
CA ILE A 23 7.30 6.22 -6.00
C ILE A 23 7.51 4.88 -5.31
N MET A 24 7.27 4.82 -4.00
CA MET A 24 7.12 3.58 -3.25
C MET A 24 5.63 3.32 -3.02
N MET A 25 5.12 2.18 -3.44
CA MET A 25 3.75 1.75 -3.16
C MET A 25 3.74 0.56 -2.22
N LEU A 26 3.08 0.73 -1.07
CA LEU A 26 2.95 -0.30 -0.04
C LEU A 26 1.47 -0.56 0.26
N GLY A 27 1.11 -1.81 0.44
CA GLY A 27 -0.23 -2.15 0.91
C GLY A 27 -0.88 -3.35 0.23
N SER A 28 -2.19 -3.28 0.09
CA SER A 28 -3.03 -4.39 -0.39
C SER A 28 -2.82 -4.69 -1.88
N CYS A 29 -3.43 -5.78 -2.36
CA CYS A 29 -3.43 -6.13 -3.78
C CYS A 29 -4.02 -5.01 -4.69
N PHE A 30 -4.82 -4.10 -4.16
CA PHE A 30 -5.24 -2.90 -4.89
C PHE A 30 -4.04 -2.00 -5.20
N SER A 31 -3.13 -1.79 -4.24
CA SER A 31 -1.87 -1.06 -4.45
C SER A 31 -1.03 -1.73 -5.55
N GLU A 32 -0.95 -3.06 -5.53
CA GLU A 32 -0.24 -3.82 -6.56
C GLU A 32 -0.83 -3.61 -7.95
N ASN A 33 -2.17 -3.70 -8.09
CA ASN A 33 -2.86 -3.51 -9.37
C ASN A 33 -2.63 -2.11 -9.94
N ILE A 34 -2.79 -1.06 -9.15
CA ILE A 34 -2.55 0.32 -9.58
C ILE A 34 -1.07 0.54 -9.89
N GLY A 35 -0.17 0.07 -9.02
CA GLY A 35 1.26 0.24 -9.17
C GLY A 35 1.81 -0.40 -10.44
N VAL A 36 1.37 -1.63 -10.78
CA VAL A 36 1.75 -2.30 -12.04
C VAL A 36 1.31 -1.47 -13.25
N GLN A 37 0.11 -0.90 -13.22
CA GLN A 37 -0.35 -0.04 -14.32
C GLN A 37 0.46 1.26 -14.41
N LEU A 38 0.78 1.92 -13.30
CA LEU A 38 1.66 3.10 -13.29
C LEU A 38 3.04 2.78 -13.87
N LYS A 39 3.64 1.66 -13.45
CA LYS A 39 4.92 1.18 -13.99
C LYS A 39 4.86 0.93 -15.50
N ASN A 40 3.77 0.32 -15.98
CA ASN A 40 3.54 0.09 -17.41
C ASN A 40 3.38 1.39 -18.20
N PHE A 41 2.94 2.46 -17.56
CA PHE A 41 2.81 3.80 -18.17
C PHE A 41 4.06 4.67 -17.97
N GLY A 42 5.15 4.09 -17.47
CA GLY A 42 6.47 4.72 -17.44
C GLY A 42 6.82 5.47 -16.15
N PHE A 43 6.04 5.34 -15.09
CA PHE A 43 6.41 5.85 -13.78
C PHE A 43 7.48 4.97 -13.12
N ASP A 44 8.40 5.59 -12.37
CA ASP A 44 9.41 4.88 -11.57
C ASP A 44 8.78 4.44 -10.23
N VAL A 45 8.32 3.19 -10.17
CA VAL A 45 7.55 2.66 -9.03
C VAL A 45 8.15 1.36 -8.51
N CYS A 46 8.43 1.31 -7.21
CA CYS A 46 8.66 0.08 -6.45
C CYS A 46 7.35 -0.33 -5.75
N ILE A 47 6.93 -1.59 -5.92
CA ILE A 47 5.60 -2.05 -5.52
C ILE A 47 5.76 -3.23 -4.57
N ASN A 48 5.23 -3.11 -3.34
CA ASN A 48 5.11 -4.21 -2.38
C ASN A 48 6.36 -5.13 -2.33
N PRO A 49 7.54 -4.62 -1.99
CA PRO A 49 8.80 -5.38 -2.12
C PRO A 49 8.84 -6.67 -1.29
N PHE A 50 7.97 -6.81 -0.28
CA PHE A 50 7.81 -8.03 0.53
C PHE A 50 6.50 -8.77 0.23
N GLY A 51 5.79 -8.35 -0.82
CA GLY A 51 4.43 -8.76 -1.16
C GLY A 51 3.37 -7.90 -0.47
N VAL A 52 2.10 -8.27 -0.69
CA VAL A 52 0.95 -7.48 -0.22
C VAL A 52 0.87 -7.38 1.31
N LEU A 53 0.57 -6.19 1.78
CA LEU A 53 0.41 -5.82 3.19
C LEU A 53 -0.99 -5.25 3.40
N TYR A 54 -1.70 -5.68 4.45
CA TYR A 54 -3.11 -5.32 4.58
C TYR A 54 -3.40 -4.33 5.69
N ASN A 55 -2.58 -4.29 6.75
CA ASN A 55 -2.82 -3.49 7.95
C ASN A 55 -1.68 -2.50 8.21
N PRO A 56 -1.93 -1.41 8.95
CA PRO A 56 -0.95 -0.35 9.22
C PRO A 56 0.34 -0.84 9.88
N VAL A 57 0.24 -1.79 10.83
CA VAL A 57 1.42 -2.30 11.56
C VAL A 57 2.34 -3.11 10.64
N SER A 58 1.77 -3.91 9.73
CA SER A 58 2.57 -4.64 8.74
C SER A 58 3.31 -3.70 7.78
N VAL A 59 2.68 -2.58 7.40
CA VAL A 59 3.34 -1.54 6.60
C VAL A 59 4.46 -0.87 7.40
N LEU A 60 4.20 -0.51 8.66
CA LEU A 60 5.22 0.05 9.56
C LEU A 60 6.43 -0.88 9.71
N ASN A 61 6.20 -2.16 10.01
CA ASN A 61 7.27 -3.16 10.15
C ASN A 61 8.15 -3.25 8.89
N SER A 62 7.53 -3.15 7.70
CA SER A 62 8.25 -3.16 6.42
C SER A 62 9.08 -1.90 6.22
N VAL A 63 8.55 -0.72 6.59
CA VAL A 63 9.28 0.55 6.53
C VAL A 63 10.46 0.55 7.50
N GLU A 64 10.26 0.12 8.75
CA GLU A 64 11.34 0.01 9.74
C GLU A 64 12.45 -0.92 9.26
N ARG A 65 12.10 -2.07 8.67
CA ARG A 65 13.09 -3.00 8.12
C ARG A 65 13.90 -2.40 6.98
N MET A 66 13.27 -1.65 6.07
CA MET A 66 13.95 -0.94 4.97
C MET A 66 14.87 0.18 5.47
N LEU A 67 14.44 0.93 6.49
CA LEU A 67 15.23 2.03 7.06
C LEU A 67 16.50 1.54 7.77
N ASP A 68 16.42 0.42 8.47
CA ASP A 68 17.53 -0.16 9.23
C ASP A 68 18.33 -1.20 8.43
N ILE A 69 17.86 -1.57 7.24
CA ILE A 69 18.41 -2.63 6.37
C ILE A 69 18.71 -3.90 7.19
N ARG A 70 17.77 -4.27 8.09
CA ARG A 70 17.93 -5.44 8.93
C ARG A 70 17.68 -6.72 8.11
N GLN A 71 18.76 -7.36 7.69
CA GLN A 71 18.71 -8.57 6.89
C GLN A 71 17.89 -9.68 7.56
N PHE A 72 17.27 -10.51 6.74
CA PHE A 72 16.60 -11.73 7.18
C PHE A 72 17.63 -12.81 7.47
N SER A 73 17.41 -13.55 8.56
CA SER A 73 18.26 -14.63 9.03
C SER A 73 17.50 -15.96 9.12
N LEU A 74 18.18 -17.02 9.50
CA LEU A 74 17.55 -18.32 9.75
C LEU A 74 16.46 -18.25 10.83
N GLU A 75 16.57 -17.32 11.78
CA GLU A 75 15.55 -17.08 12.81
C GLU A 75 14.24 -16.55 12.24
N ASP A 76 14.31 -15.83 11.11
CA ASP A 76 13.12 -15.33 10.39
C ASP A 76 12.46 -16.44 9.55
N CYS A 77 13.17 -17.54 9.25
CA CYS A 77 12.67 -18.61 8.40
C CYS A 77 11.58 -19.43 9.09
N ILE A 78 10.45 -19.54 8.41
CA ILE A 78 9.29 -20.33 8.81
C ILE A 78 9.06 -21.43 7.76
N ARG A 79 8.93 -22.67 8.22
CA ARG A 79 8.55 -23.80 7.36
C ARG A 79 7.06 -23.73 7.04
N ILE A 80 6.71 -23.91 5.78
CA ILE A 80 5.34 -23.80 5.27
C ILE A 80 5.04 -24.84 4.20
N GLY A 81 3.76 -24.98 3.88
CA GLY A 81 3.27 -25.93 2.85
C GLY A 81 2.93 -27.30 3.42
N ALA A 82 2.41 -28.16 2.57
CA ALA A 82 2.10 -29.53 2.95
C ALA A 82 3.41 -30.29 3.29
N GLY A 83 3.55 -30.73 4.54
CA GLY A 83 4.76 -31.40 5.01
C GLY A 83 5.93 -30.46 5.33
N ASP A 84 5.69 -29.17 5.52
CA ASP A 84 6.69 -28.16 5.89
C ASP A 84 7.93 -28.15 4.95
N THR A 85 7.69 -28.26 3.65
CA THR A 85 8.72 -28.45 2.60
C THR A 85 9.28 -27.14 2.04
N ARG A 86 8.73 -25.99 2.41
CA ARG A 86 9.14 -24.69 1.88
C ARG A 86 9.44 -23.71 3.01
N PHE A 87 10.26 -22.72 2.72
CA PHE A 87 10.67 -21.66 3.65
C PHE A 87 10.14 -20.30 3.20
N CYS A 88 9.66 -19.52 4.15
CA CYS A 88 9.21 -18.13 4.00
C CYS A 88 9.43 -17.39 5.31
N SER A 89 9.04 -16.13 5.42
CA SER A 89 8.98 -15.42 6.70
C SER A 89 7.62 -14.80 6.94
N PHE A 90 7.28 -14.51 8.18
CA PHE A 90 6.04 -13.81 8.54
C PHE A 90 5.95 -12.37 8.01
N SER A 91 7.06 -11.82 7.50
CA SER A 91 7.11 -10.51 6.85
C SER A 91 6.76 -10.54 5.37
N HIS A 92 6.72 -11.74 4.73
CA HIS A 92 6.56 -11.89 3.29
C HIS A 92 5.23 -12.52 2.89
N HIS A 93 4.80 -12.20 1.68
CA HIS A 93 3.74 -12.97 1.04
C HIS A 93 4.25 -14.37 0.62
N THR A 94 3.34 -15.36 0.55
CA THR A 94 3.68 -16.75 0.21
C THR A 94 4.35 -16.94 -1.16
N SER A 95 4.28 -15.96 -2.05
CA SER A 95 5.00 -15.96 -3.34
C SER A 95 6.53 -15.96 -3.17
N PHE A 96 7.03 -15.50 -2.03
CA PHE A 96 8.46 -15.56 -1.69
C PHE A 96 8.94 -16.94 -1.23
N ALA A 97 8.03 -17.90 -1.00
CA ALA A 97 8.42 -19.22 -0.49
C ALA A 97 9.35 -19.98 -1.45
N ARG A 98 10.43 -20.54 -0.91
CA ARG A 98 11.43 -21.37 -1.61
C ARG A 98 11.55 -22.73 -0.94
N GLU A 99 12.06 -23.70 -1.68
CA GLU A 99 12.30 -25.07 -1.17
C GLU A 99 13.48 -25.12 -0.18
N GLU A 100 14.45 -24.21 -0.33
CA GLU A 100 15.63 -24.13 0.53
C GLU A 100 15.66 -22.81 1.30
N ALA A 101 16.09 -22.85 2.56
CA ALA A 101 16.16 -21.67 3.41
C ALA A 101 17.18 -20.64 2.89
N GLU A 102 18.32 -21.12 2.39
CA GLU A 102 19.38 -20.30 1.83
C GLU A 102 18.90 -19.52 0.60
N THR A 103 18.16 -20.18 -0.29
CA THR A 103 17.56 -19.54 -1.48
C THR A 103 16.51 -18.51 -1.07
N PHE A 104 15.67 -18.82 -0.07
CA PHE A 104 14.72 -17.86 0.46
C PHE A 104 15.43 -16.63 1.04
N LEU A 105 16.48 -16.83 1.87
CA LEU A 105 17.22 -15.73 2.49
C LEU A 105 17.95 -14.88 1.46
N LEU A 106 18.52 -15.48 0.43
CA LEU A 106 19.16 -14.76 -0.66
C LEU A 106 18.16 -13.85 -1.36
N ASP A 107 17.03 -14.39 -1.82
CA ASP A 107 15.99 -13.63 -2.52
C ASP A 107 15.38 -12.54 -1.63
N ALA A 108 15.09 -12.85 -0.36
CA ALA A 108 14.50 -11.92 0.60
C ALA A 108 15.44 -10.76 0.92
N ASN A 109 16.74 -11.02 1.06
CA ASN A 109 17.73 -9.98 1.35
C ASN A 109 18.06 -9.13 0.12
N MET A 110 18.11 -9.72 -1.08
CA MET A 110 18.21 -8.96 -2.32
C MET A 110 17.02 -8.01 -2.49
N ALA A 111 15.78 -8.51 -2.28
CA ALA A 111 14.58 -7.67 -2.34
C ALA A 111 14.59 -6.57 -1.27
N LEU A 112 15.11 -6.84 -0.07
CA LEU A 112 15.27 -5.84 0.99
C LEU A 112 16.25 -4.74 0.59
N GLU A 113 17.41 -5.09 0.06
CA GLU A 113 18.45 -4.12 -0.34
C GLU A 113 17.96 -3.24 -1.49
N GLU A 114 17.34 -3.83 -2.52
CA GLU A 114 16.75 -3.09 -3.64
C GLU A 114 15.61 -2.16 -3.17
N ALA A 115 14.75 -2.66 -2.29
CA ALA A 115 13.66 -1.86 -1.72
C ALA A 115 14.17 -0.72 -0.84
N ALA A 116 15.17 -0.96 0.00
CA ALA A 116 15.77 0.05 0.88
C ALA A 116 16.45 1.16 0.06
N GLU A 117 17.17 0.80 -1.01
CA GLU A 117 17.80 1.78 -1.89
C GLU A 117 16.76 2.59 -2.68
N HIS A 118 15.69 1.94 -3.18
CA HIS A 118 14.57 2.65 -3.81
C HIS A 118 13.88 3.55 -2.79
N PHE A 119 13.60 3.04 -1.57
CA PHE A 119 12.96 3.81 -0.50
C PHE A 119 13.80 5.00 -0.06
N ARG A 120 15.12 4.86 -0.01
CA ARG A 120 16.04 5.97 0.29
C ARG A 120 15.88 7.11 -0.72
N LYS A 121 15.73 6.78 -2.01
CA LYS A 121 15.65 7.74 -3.12
C LYS A 121 14.24 8.22 -3.45
N CYS A 122 13.21 7.47 -3.09
CA CYS A 122 11.84 7.84 -3.42
C CYS A 122 11.42 9.10 -2.67
N ASN A 123 10.61 9.92 -3.32
CA ASN A 123 10.04 11.14 -2.73
C ASN A 123 8.52 11.05 -2.54
N LYS A 124 7.89 10.01 -3.08
CA LYS A 124 6.46 9.73 -2.92
C LYS A 124 6.24 8.36 -2.31
N VAL A 125 5.42 8.28 -1.28
CA VAL A 125 5.02 7.03 -0.63
C VAL A 125 3.50 6.92 -0.66
N ILE A 126 3.00 5.90 -1.35
CA ILE A 126 1.55 5.64 -1.47
C ILE A 126 1.23 4.40 -0.63
N ILE A 127 0.38 4.57 0.37
CA ILE A 127 0.01 3.49 1.30
C ILE A 127 -1.47 3.16 1.13
N THR A 128 -1.75 1.91 0.72
CA THR A 128 -3.12 1.41 0.56
C THR A 128 -3.47 0.42 1.66
N LEU A 129 -4.32 0.81 2.59
CA LEU A 129 -4.73 -0.03 3.69
C LEU A 129 -5.94 -0.90 3.34
N GLY A 130 -5.87 -2.19 3.64
CA GLY A 130 -6.94 -3.16 3.35
C GLY A 130 -7.89 -3.35 4.53
N THR A 131 -7.35 -3.57 5.71
CA THR A 131 -8.09 -3.91 6.91
C THR A 131 -7.38 -3.44 8.18
N SER A 132 -8.15 -3.15 9.23
CA SER A 132 -7.62 -2.95 10.59
C SER A 132 -7.44 -4.26 11.36
N TRP A 133 -7.89 -5.40 10.81
CA TRP A 133 -7.62 -6.71 11.39
C TRP A 133 -6.18 -7.13 11.15
N CYS A 134 -5.56 -7.65 12.20
CA CYS A 134 -4.21 -8.19 12.18
C CYS A 134 -4.13 -9.51 12.94
N PHE A 135 -3.01 -10.19 12.81
CA PHE A 135 -2.73 -11.45 13.48
C PHE A 135 -1.44 -11.32 14.27
N ARG A 136 -1.53 -11.51 15.59
CA ARG A 136 -0.38 -11.57 16.47
C ARG A 136 0.06 -13.01 16.64
N HIS A 137 1.31 -13.29 16.32
CA HIS A 137 1.92 -14.59 16.59
C HIS A 137 2.13 -14.75 18.09
N LEU A 138 1.56 -15.80 18.68
CA LEU A 138 1.49 -15.94 20.15
C LEU A 138 2.85 -16.17 20.80
N GLU A 139 3.73 -16.95 20.19
CA GLU A 139 5.04 -17.27 20.73
C GLU A 139 6.03 -16.10 20.60
N ARG A 140 6.02 -15.41 19.46
CA ARG A 140 6.96 -14.33 19.15
C ARG A 140 6.44 -12.93 19.51
N ASP A 141 5.19 -12.84 19.93
CA ASP A 141 4.46 -11.64 20.36
C ASP A 141 4.60 -10.42 19.41
N PHE A 142 4.49 -10.65 18.10
CA PHE A 142 4.45 -9.57 17.12
C PHE A 142 3.34 -9.77 16.07
N ILE A 143 2.90 -8.66 15.45
CA ILE A 143 1.91 -8.69 14.38
C ILE A 143 2.59 -9.10 13.08
N VAL A 144 2.12 -10.21 12.48
CA VAL A 144 2.65 -10.77 11.24
C VAL A 144 2.01 -10.12 10.02
N SER A 145 2.76 -9.99 8.94
CA SER A 145 2.23 -9.54 7.65
C SER A 145 1.45 -10.66 6.96
N ASN A 146 1.85 -11.91 7.16
CA ASN A 146 1.17 -13.06 6.58
C ASN A 146 1.25 -14.26 7.54
N CYS A 147 0.12 -14.93 7.79
CA CYS A 147 0.07 -16.16 8.59
C CYS A 147 0.64 -17.38 7.87
N LEU A 148 0.99 -17.28 6.59
CA LEU A 148 1.64 -18.32 5.79
C LEU A 148 0.88 -19.67 5.77
N LYS A 149 -0.44 -19.64 5.96
CA LYS A 149 -1.30 -20.82 6.11
C LYS A 149 -0.91 -21.75 7.27
N ARG A 150 -0.19 -21.23 8.25
CA ARG A 150 0.13 -21.94 9.51
C ARG A 150 -1.15 -22.18 10.32
N PRO A 151 -1.13 -23.13 11.28
CA PRO A 151 -2.27 -23.41 12.16
C PRO A 151 -2.81 -22.14 12.84
N ALA A 152 -4.14 -21.97 12.81
CA ALA A 152 -4.76 -20.78 13.42
C ALA A 152 -4.47 -20.62 14.91
N ALA A 153 -4.18 -21.73 15.61
CA ALA A 153 -3.81 -21.75 17.03
C ALA A 153 -2.48 -21.03 17.35
N GLU A 154 -1.63 -20.78 16.34
CA GLU A 154 -0.39 -20.02 16.52
C GLU A 154 -0.65 -18.51 16.60
N PHE A 155 -1.86 -18.04 16.29
CA PHE A 155 -2.16 -16.63 16.16
C PHE A 155 -3.36 -16.22 17.00
N ARG A 156 -3.29 -15.00 17.54
CA ARG A 156 -4.47 -14.27 18.02
C ARG A 156 -4.88 -13.25 16.97
N ARG A 157 -6.14 -13.33 16.53
CA ARG A 157 -6.72 -12.33 15.65
C ARG A 157 -7.20 -11.15 16.48
N GLU A 158 -6.75 -9.97 16.17
CA GLU A 158 -7.11 -8.73 16.85
C GLU A 158 -7.40 -7.61 15.84
N ARG A 159 -8.20 -6.65 16.25
CA ARG A 159 -8.51 -5.49 15.43
C ARG A 159 -7.87 -4.27 16.06
N LEU A 160 -7.09 -3.53 15.25
CA LEU A 160 -6.51 -2.25 15.67
C LEU A 160 -7.62 -1.23 15.96
N THR A 161 -7.39 -0.41 16.96
CA THR A 161 -8.17 0.79 17.24
C THR A 161 -7.81 1.92 16.29
N VAL A 162 -8.59 3.01 16.30
CA VAL A 162 -8.24 4.24 15.57
C VAL A 162 -6.88 4.77 16.00
N GLN A 163 -6.63 4.81 17.33
CA GLN A 163 -5.39 5.29 17.93
C GLN A 163 -4.17 4.44 17.52
N GLU A 164 -4.30 3.10 17.52
CA GLU A 164 -3.23 2.22 17.06
C GLU A 164 -2.97 2.36 15.57
N THR A 165 -4.03 2.59 14.78
CA THR A 165 -3.93 2.87 13.34
C THR A 165 -3.20 4.18 13.08
N SER A 166 -3.66 5.28 13.69
CA SER A 166 -3.02 6.60 13.52
C SER A 166 -1.59 6.61 14.06
N ALA A 167 -1.33 5.96 15.21
CA ALA A 167 0.02 5.85 15.77
C ALA A 167 0.99 5.10 14.84
N ALA A 168 0.55 4.00 14.21
CA ALA A 168 1.40 3.26 13.27
C ALA A 168 1.71 4.10 12.01
N LEU A 169 0.73 4.81 11.45
CA LEU A 169 0.94 5.69 10.30
C LEU A 169 1.80 6.91 10.65
N GLN A 170 1.53 7.56 11.77
CA GLN A 170 2.35 8.68 12.26
C GLN A 170 3.80 8.24 12.48
N ARG A 171 4.02 7.04 13.05
CA ARG A 171 5.36 6.49 13.25
C ARG A 171 6.12 6.31 11.93
N ILE A 172 5.45 5.90 10.85
CA ILE A 172 6.06 5.83 9.51
C ILE A 172 6.54 7.22 9.07
N VAL A 173 5.72 8.23 9.24
CA VAL A 173 6.05 9.62 8.89
C VAL A 173 7.24 10.11 9.71
N ASP A 174 7.19 9.94 11.03
CA ASP A 174 8.22 10.40 11.97
C ASP A 174 9.58 9.75 11.67
N LEU A 175 9.60 8.46 11.37
CA LEU A 175 10.82 7.74 10.98
C LEU A 175 11.42 8.29 9.69
N CYS A 176 10.60 8.62 8.69
CA CYS A 176 11.07 9.21 7.44
C CYS A 176 11.61 10.63 7.66
N VAL A 177 10.96 11.43 8.50
CA VAL A 177 11.42 12.78 8.87
C VAL A 177 12.76 12.72 9.60
N ALA A 178 12.86 11.87 10.62
CA ALA A 178 14.10 11.70 11.38
C ALA A 178 15.25 11.24 10.47
N ARG A 179 15.01 10.26 9.59
CA ARG A 179 16.01 9.76 8.65
C ARG A 179 16.45 10.84 7.65
N ALA A 180 15.53 11.64 7.14
CA ALA A 180 15.87 12.75 6.22
C ALA A 180 16.70 13.84 6.89
N ALA A 181 16.54 14.05 8.20
CA ALA A 181 17.36 14.98 8.97
C ALA A 181 18.78 14.44 9.24
N GLU A 182 18.93 13.13 9.36
CA GLU A 182 20.21 12.46 9.67
C GLU A 182 21.04 12.13 8.41
N ASP A 183 20.38 11.76 7.30
CA ASP A 183 21.01 11.33 6.05
C ASP A 183 20.65 12.30 4.90
N PRO A 184 21.58 13.18 4.47
CA PRO A 184 21.34 14.11 3.35
C PRO A 184 21.06 13.40 2.01
N GLY A 185 21.35 12.12 1.90
CA GLY A 185 21.03 11.31 0.72
C GLY A 185 19.66 10.65 0.78
N PHE A 186 18.93 10.78 1.89
CA PHE A 186 17.58 10.30 2.04
C PHE A 186 16.59 11.36 1.57
N ALA A 187 15.88 11.10 0.48
CA ALA A 187 14.92 12.06 -0.05
C ALA A 187 13.76 12.29 0.93
N PRO A 188 13.36 13.55 1.21
CA PRO A 188 12.15 13.84 1.97
C PRO A 188 10.92 13.19 1.34
N LYS A 189 10.02 12.65 2.17
CA LYS A 189 8.84 11.91 1.72
C LYS A 189 7.58 12.78 1.75
N GLN A 190 6.75 12.58 0.74
CA GLN A 190 5.35 13.02 0.73
C GLN A 190 4.47 11.78 0.64
N PHE A 191 3.33 11.81 1.33
CA PHE A 191 2.51 10.62 1.51
C PHE A 191 1.15 10.77 0.85
N ILE A 192 0.69 9.69 0.19
CA ILE A 192 -0.71 9.53 -0.22
C ILE A 192 -1.25 8.28 0.47
N PHE A 193 -2.25 8.47 1.29
CA PHE A 193 -2.97 7.36 1.92
C PHE A 193 -4.25 7.06 1.16
N THR A 194 -4.66 5.81 1.16
CA THR A 194 -5.95 5.39 0.62
C THR A 194 -6.44 4.11 1.30
N VAL A 195 -7.75 3.92 1.33
CA VAL A 195 -8.37 2.68 1.82
C VAL A 195 -8.81 1.85 0.63
N SER A 196 -8.36 0.60 0.59
CA SER A 196 -8.72 -0.36 -0.46
C SER A 196 -10.22 -0.61 -0.50
N PRO A 197 -10.83 -0.59 -1.69
CA PRO A 197 -12.25 -0.92 -1.87
C PRO A 197 -12.58 -2.42 -1.76
N ILE A 198 -11.58 -3.27 -1.55
CA ILE A 198 -11.79 -4.72 -1.38
C ILE A 198 -12.63 -4.99 -0.14
N ARG A 199 -13.59 -5.89 -0.27
CA ARG A 199 -14.53 -6.27 0.80
C ARG A 199 -14.04 -7.54 1.51
N HIS A 200 -13.91 -7.48 2.84
CA HIS A 200 -13.44 -8.61 3.65
C HIS A 200 -14.61 -9.32 4.34
N PHE A 201 -15.39 -10.11 3.57
CA PHE A 201 -16.61 -10.75 4.09
C PHE A 201 -16.39 -11.85 5.11
N LYS A 202 -15.15 -12.34 5.30
CA LYS A 202 -14.84 -13.21 6.44
C LYS A 202 -15.10 -12.54 7.79
N ASP A 203 -15.16 -11.21 7.81
CA ASP A 203 -15.46 -10.38 8.99
C ASP A 203 -16.97 -10.10 9.15
N GLY A 204 -17.78 -10.58 8.20
CA GLY A 204 -19.15 -10.14 8.03
C GLY A 204 -19.23 -8.70 7.53
N ALA A 205 -20.41 -8.30 7.05
CA ALA A 205 -20.63 -6.96 6.51
C ALA A 205 -20.33 -5.86 7.55
N HIS A 206 -20.82 -6.03 8.77
CA HIS A 206 -20.60 -5.09 9.87
C HIS A 206 -19.11 -5.02 10.28
N GLY A 207 -18.45 -6.16 10.46
CA GLY A 207 -17.02 -6.20 10.83
C GLY A 207 -16.13 -5.59 9.76
N ASN A 208 -16.41 -5.82 8.47
CA ASN A 208 -15.74 -5.14 7.37
C ASN A 208 -15.92 -3.62 7.46
N GLN A 209 -17.15 -3.14 7.68
CA GLN A 209 -17.43 -1.70 7.74
C GLN A 209 -16.73 -1.04 8.93
N ILE A 210 -16.77 -1.66 10.12
CA ILE A 210 -16.02 -1.15 11.28
C ILE A 210 -14.51 -1.12 10.99
N SER A 211 -13.97 -2.15 10.36
CA SER A 211 -12.56 -2.19 9.97
C SER A 211 -12.19 -1.03 9.04
N LYS A 212 -13.00 -0.79 7.99
CA LYS A 212 -12.77 0.34 7.06
C LYS A 212 -12.88 1.69 7.77
N SER A 213 -13.89 1.87 8.61
CA SER A 213 -14.07 3.11 9.38
C SER A 213 -12.89 3.38 10.32
N THR A 214 -12.32 2.35 10.94
CA THR A 214 -11.10 2.47 11.77
C THR A 214 -9.92 3.00 10.93
N LEU A 215 -9.73 2.48 9.73
CA LEU A 215 -8.67 2.93 8.83
C LEU A 215 -8.90 4.37 8.37
N LEU A 216 -10.12 4.72 7.97
CA LEU A 216 -10.48 6.06 7.53
C LEU A 216 -10.22 7.09 8.63
N LEU A 217 -10.70 6.84 9.85
CA LEU A 217 -10.48 7.74 10.98
C LEU A 217 -9.00 7.86 11.36
N GLY A 218 -8.25 6.74 11.37
CA GLY A 218 -6.82 6.79 11.67
C GLY A 218 -6.00 7.54 10.62
N ILE A 219 -6.34 7.43 9.33
CA ILE A 219 -5.73 8.22 8.25
C ILE A 219 -6.08 9.69 8.41
N GLU A 220 -7.36 10.00 8.68
CA GLU A 220 -7.82 11.38 8.85
C GLU A 220 -7.07 12.10 9.97
N GLU A 221 -6.87 11.45 11.14
CA GLU A 221 -6.09 12.01 12.24
C GLU A 221 -4.67 12.40 11.80
N VAL A 222 -4.00 11.52 11.00
CA VAL A 222 -2.63 11.77 10.54
C VAL A 222 -2.59 12.88 9.48
N VAL A 223 -3.45 12.81 8.46
CA VAL A 223 -3.46 13.80 7.36
C VAL A 223 -3.81 15.20 7.89
N SER A 224 -4.83 15.30 8.75
CA SER A 224 -5.23 16.56 9.37
C SER A 224 -4.15 17.12 10.30
N GLY A 225 -3.49 16.25 11.09
CA GLY A 225 -2.37 16.63 11.96
C GLY A 225 -1.18 17.19 11.18
N LEU A 226 -0.77 16.54 10.09
CA LEU A 226 0.31 17.01 9.23
C LEU A 226 -0.04 18.31 8.50
N SER A 227 -1.27 18.45 8.03
CA SER A 227 -1.74 19.69 7.38
C SER A 227 -1.70 20.90 8.34
N ALA A 228 -2.00 20.69 9.62
CA ALA A 228 -1.90 21.73 10.64
C ALA A 228 -0.45 22.18 10.87
N LEU A 229 0.51 21.24 10.83
CA LEU A 229 1.94 21.55 10.98
C LEU A 229 2.53 22.27 9.75
N CYS A 230 2.09 21.96 8.54
CA CYS A 230 2.52 22.65 7.32
C CYS A 230 2.14 24.13 7.29
N ASN A 231 1.10 24.55 8.03
CA ASN A 231 0.66 25.92 8.14
C ASN A 231 1.44 26.75 9.19
N CYS A 232 2.43 26.14 9.87
CA CYS A 232 3.30 26.83 10.80
C CYS A 232 4.41 27.63 10.06
N PRO A 233 4.84 28.80 10.59
CA PRO A 233 5.82 29.67 9.92
C PRO A 233 7.18 29.01 9.64
N ASP A 234 7.53 27.97 10.37
CA ASP A 234 8.82 27.26 10.26
C ASP A 234 8.84 26.17 9.19
N GLY A 235 7.75 25.98 8.43
CA GLY A 235 7.62 25.41 7.08
C GLY A 235 8.33 24.09 6.70
N GLN A 236 8.78 23.27 7.64
CA GLN A 236 9.39 21.96 7.35
C GLN A 236 8.37 20.81 7.47
N GLY A 237 7.12 21.05 7.11
CA GLY A 237 6.05 20.06 7.22
C GLY A 237 6.11 18.98 6.13
N VAL A 238 6.04 17.72 6.54
CA VAL A 238 5.74 16.62 5.64
C VAL A 238 4.31 16.77 5.13
N THR A 239 4.12 16.73 3.82
CA THR A 239 2.79 16.80 3.20
C THR A 239 2.20 15.40 3.06
N ALA A 240 0.96 15.23 3.47
CA ALA A 240 0.19 14.03 3.25
C ALA A 240 -1.19 14.37 2.69
N ASP A 241 -1.75 13.43 1.93
CA ASP A 241 -3.09 13.54 1.36
C ASP A 241 -3.82 12.20 1.37
N TYR A 242 -5.13 12.21 1.13
CA TYR A 242 -5.95 11.01 1.07
C TYR A 242 -6.64 10.88 -0.28
N PHE A 243 -6.47 9.74 -0.96
CA PHE A 243 -7.20 9.40 -2.17
C PHE A 243 -8.41 8.53 -1.85
N PRO A 244 -9.66 8.93 -2.17
CA PRO A 244 -10.89 8.28 -1.71
C PRO A 244 -11.27 7.06 -2.57
N ALA A 245 -10.36 6.09 -2.76
CA ALA A 245 -10.62 4.90 -3.57
C ALA A 245 -11.79 4.06 -3.02
N TYR A 246 -11.92 3.97 -1.69
CA TYR A 246 -13.00 3.25 -1.05
C TYR A 246 -14.34 3.92 -1.32
N GLU A 247 -14.43 5.23 -1.16
CA GLU A 247 -15.63 6.03 -1.34
C GLU A 247 -16.08 6.04 -2.80
N ILE A 248 -15.14 6.13 -3.75
CA ILE A 248 -15.47 6.06 -5.18
C ILE A 248 -16.21 4.76 -5.50
N VAL A 249 -15.76 3.61 -4.98
CA VAL A 249 -16.43 2.34 -5.25
C VAL A 249 -17.72 2.21 -4.45
N MET A 250 -17.73 2.62 -3.19
CA MET A 250 -18.87 2.40 -2.30
C MET A 250 -20.00 3.41 -2.51
N ASP A 251 -19.71 4.61 -2.96
CA ASP A 251 -20.69 5.68 -3.12
C ASP A 251 -20.91 6.08 -4.59
N GLU A 252 -19.87 6.40 -5.35
CA GLU A 252 -20.04 6.82 -6.74
C GLU A 252 -20.44 5.67 -7.66
N LEU A 253 -19.73 4.53 -7.61
CA LEU A 253 -20.02 3.36 -8.45
C LEU A 253 -21.19 2.52 -7.92
N ARG A 254 -21.25 2.24 -6.65
CA ARG A 254 -22.38 1.74 -5.84
C ARG A 254 -23.18 0.59 -6.44
N ASP A 255 -22.57 -0.29 -7.21
CA ASP A 255 -23.25 -1.38 -7.90
C ASP A 255 -22.35 -2.63 -7.92
N TYR A 256 -22.96 -3.82 -7.79
CA TYR A 256 -22.26 -5.09 -7.80
C TYR A 256 -21.54 -5.41 -9.12
N ARG A 257 -21.97 -4.82 -10.24
CA ARG A 257 -21.30 -4.97 -11.55
C ARG A 257 -19.83 -4.48 -11.55
N PHE A 258 -19.46 -3.67 -10.57
CA PHE A 258 -18.10 -3.14 -10.40
C PHE A 258 -17.18 -4.06 -9.59
N TYR A 259 -17.71 -5.19 -9.13
CA TYR A 259 -16.93 -6.25 -8.48
C TYR A 259 -16.64 -7.39 -9.45
N ALA A 260 -15.57 -8.14 -9.17
CA ALA A 260 -15.26 -9.41 -9.81
C ALA A 260 -16.29 -10.49 -9.41
N GLU A 261 -16.17 -11.69 -9.99
CA GLU A 261 -17.11 -12.80 -9.72
C GLU A 261 -17.21 -13.19 -8.25
N ASP A 262 -16.16 -12.95 -7.47
CA ASP A 262 -16.14 -13.21 -6.01
C ASP A 262 -16.93 -12.18 -5.19
N MET A 263 -17.44 -11.12 -5.80
CA MET A 263 -18.17 -10.01 -5.16
C MET A 263 -17.38 -9.30 -4.05
N CYS A 264 -16.09 -9.49 -4.00
CA CYS A 264 -15.18 -8.94 -2.99
C CYS A 264 -14.13 -8.01 -3.60
N HIS A 265 -13.46 -8.46 -4.65
CA HIS A 265 -12.46 -7.68 -5.35
C HIS A 265 -13.12 -6.78 -6.40
N PRO A 266 -12.64 -5.54 -6.58
CA PRO A 266 -13.02 -4.71 -7.71
C PRO A 266 -12.73 -5.44 -9.04
N SER A 267 -13.62 -5.30 -10.02
CA SER A 267 -13.36 -5.81 -11.37
C SER A 267 -12.18 -5.08 -12.03
N SER A 268 -11.60 -5.64 -13.08
CA SER A 268 -10.54 -4.97 -13.85
C SER A 268 -10.99 -3.60 -14.36
N GLN A 269 -12.23 -3.49 -14.84
CA GLN A 269 -12.82 -2.22 -15.26
C GLN A 269 -12.86 -1.20 -14.12
N THR A 270 -13.18 -1.63 -12.92
CA THR A 270 -13.20 -0.76 -11.74
C THR A 270 -11.80 -0.31 -11.34
N VAL A 271 -10.81 -1.21 -11.43
CA VAL A 271 -9.40 -0.87 -11.18
C VAL A 271 -8.93 0.17 -12.20
N ASP A 272 -9.27 0.01 -13.48
CA ASP A 272 -8.96 0.98 -14.54
C ASP A 272 -9.60 2.35 -14.26
N TYR A 273 -10.86 2.36 -13.87
CA TYR A 273 -11.56 3.59 -13.49
C TYR A 273 -10.91 4.29 -12.30
N LEU A 274 -10.58 3.55 -11.24
CA LEU A 274 -9.90 4.11 -10.07
C LEU A 274 -8.50 4.67 -10.42
N ARG A 275 -7.75 4.01 -11.30
CA ARG A 275 -6.50 4.54 -11.83
C ARG A 275 -6.70 5.85 -12.58
N GLU A 276 -7.70 5.93 -13.46
CA GLU A 276 -8.02 7.16 -14.19
C GLU A 276 -8.38 8.30 -13.23
N ARG A 277 -9.18 7.99 -12.21
CA ARG A 277 -9.54 8.95 -11.17
C ARG A 277 -8.33 9.40 -10.36
N PHE A 278 -7.45 8.45 -9.98
CA PHE A 278 -6.20 8.74 -9.27
C PHE A 278 -5.28 9.65 -10.10
N LEU A 279 -5.08 9.33 -11.38
CA LEU A 279 -4.23 10.14 -12.26
C LEU A 279 -4.84 11.52 -12.52
N ALA A 280 -6.15 11.63 -12.71
CA ALA A 280 -6.82 12.92 -12.86
C ALA A 280 -6.70 13.80 -11.59
N TRP A 281 -6.63 13.18 -10.43
CA TRP A 281 -6.50 13.84 -9.13
C TRP A 281 -5.04 14.23 -8.81
N ALA A 282 -4.08 13.34 -9.07
CA ALA A 282 -2.69 13.48 -8.61
C ALA A 282 -1.72 13.97 -9.68
N LEU A 283 -1.93 13.67 -10.98
CA LEU A 283 -1.01 14.04 -12.05
C LEU A 283 -1.23 15.50 -12.48
N PRO A 284 -0.17 16.33 -12.63
CA PRO A 284 -0.32 17.69 -13.10
C PRO A 284 -0.78 17.73 -14.57
N PRO A 285 -1.59 18.75 -14.97
CA PRO A 285 -2.17 18.82 -16.31
C PRO A 285 -1.14 18.80 -17.44
N GLU A 286 0.03 19.37 -17.23
CA GLU A 286 1.13 19.42 -18.18
C GLU A 286 1.71 18.06 -18.55
N GLU A 287 1.53 17.04 -17.70
CA GLU A 287 2.01 15.68 -17.93
C GLU A 287 0.95 14.74 -18.55
N HIS A 288 -0.30 15.19 -18.71
CA HIS A 288 -1.36 14.36 -19.27
C HIS A 288 -1.08 13.94 -20.72
N GLN A 289 -0.45 14.81 -21.54
CA GLN A 289 -0.06 14.44 -22.89
C GLN A 289 0.97 13.30 -22.89
N LEU A 290 1.97 13.36 -22.01
CA LEU A 290 2.98 12.31 -21.87
C LEU A 290 2.34 11.00 -21.39
N LEU A 291 1.39 11.07 -20.47
CA LEU A 291 0.61 9.91 -20.04
C LEU A 291 -0.11 9.23 -21.21
N GLU A 292 -0.82 10.00 -22.05
CA GLU A 292 -1.51 9.45 -23.20
C GLU A 292 -0.55 8.79 -24.21
N GLU A 293 0.62 9.39 -24.42
CA GLU A 293 1.66 8.81 -25.28
C GLU A 293 2.18 7.50 -24.73
N ASN A 294 2.45 7.42 -23.42
CA ASN A 294 2.92 6.21 -22.76
C ASN A 294 1.86 5.10 -22.76
N ILE A 295 0.59 5.43 -22.52
CA ILE A 295 -0.52 4.47 -22.65
C ILE A 295 -0.60 3.92 -24.07
N ARG A 296 -0.47 4.78 -25.11
CA ARG A 296 -0.47 4.32 -26.51
C ARG A 296 0.70 3.39 -26.79
N ARG A 297 1.91 3.73 -26.36
CA ARG A 297 3.10 2.87 -26.51
C ARG A 297 2.90 1.51 -25.84
N PHE A 298 2.40 1.49 -24.61
CA PHE A 298 2.10 0.26 -23.88
C PHE A 298 1.09 -0.62 -24.65
N LYS A 299 -0.01 -0.05 -25.13
CA LYS A 299 -1.01 -0.76 -25.93
C LYS A 299 -0.41 -1.34 -27.21
N HIS A 300 0.40 -0.59 -27.93
CA HIS A 300 1.07 -1.08 -29.15
C HIS A 300 2.05 -2.22 -28.89
N SER A 301 2.83 -2.16 -27.81
CA SER A 301 3.79 -3.21 -27.47
C SER A 301 3.13 -4.53 -27.05
N HIS A 302 1.87 -4.49 -26.57
CA HIS A 302 1.11 -5.64 -26.11
C HIS A 302 0.05 -6.14 -27.13
N HIS A 303 -0.25 -5.37 -28.18
CA HIS A 303 -1.00 -5.82 -29.35
C HIS A 303 -0.03 -6.54 -30.31
N ARG A 304 0.27 -7.83 -30.05
CA ARG A 304 0.77 -8.70 -31.11
C ARG A 304 -0.42 -9.07 -32.00
N PRO A 305 -0.37 -8.83 -33.33
CA PRO A 305 -1.38 -9.42 -34.22
C PRO A 305 -1.27 -10.94 -34.13
N HIS A 306 -2.42 -11.57 -33.91
CA HIS A 306 -2.58 -13.03 -34.08
C HIS A 306 -2.46 -13.41 -35.55
#